data_87f574f3ad09f3697a8e5f00e3a7c6e1
#
_entry.id   87f574f3ad09f3697a8e5f00e3a7c6e1
#
_cell.length_a   1.000
_cell.length_b   1.000
_cell.length_c   1.000
_cell.angle_alpha   90.00
_cell.angle_beta   90.00
_cell.angle_gamma   90.00
#
_symmetry.space_group_name_H-M   'P 1'
#
loop_
_entity.id
_entity.type
_entity.pdbx_description
1 polymer ?
#
loop_
_entity_poly.entity_id
_entity_poly.type
_entity_poly.pdbx_seq_one_letter_code
_entity_poly.pdbx_strand_id
1 'polypeptide(L)'
;MKQLLRLSGIGVLVVLLVLVRLFEHQLFYDPLIDFYRYGGHLAMDVPQIIFPKLLLNISLRYWLNTIISLLILFVAFRDKNIVKFAVLLFALLFGISLATFSLIYFNLNSENVMGLFYVRRFLIHPLFILILLPAFYYYRLKKRANP
;
A
#
# COMPACT_ATOMS: atom_id res chain seq x y z
N MET A 1 -22.43 -15.68 -16.50
CA MET A 1 -22.80 -14.27 -16.26
C MET A 1 -22.26 -13.72 -14.93
N LYS A 2 -22.51 -14.38 -13.80
CA LYS A 2 -22.01 -13.94 -12.47
C LYS A 2 -20.49 -13.89 -12.36
N GLN A 3 -19.78 -14.82 -13.00
CA GLN A 3 -18.29 -14.83 -13.02
C GLN A 3 -17.73 -13.67 -13.85
N LEU A 4 -18.37 -13.37 -15.00
CA LEU A 4 -17.95 -12.28 -15.86
C LEU A 4 -18.10 -10.92 -15.15
N LEU A 5 -19.22 -10.69 -14.45
CA LEU A 5 -19.45 -9.50 -13.64
C LEU A 5 -18.42 -9.36 -12.50
N ARG A 6 -18.01 -10.47 -11.92
CA ARG A 6 -16.96 -10.51 -10.90
C ARG A 6 -15.61 -10.10 -11.45
N LEU A 7 -15.22 -10.68 -12.59
CA LEU A 7 -13.96 -10.38 -13.25
C LEU A 7 -13.92 -8.93 -13.74
N SER A 8 -15.02 -8.42 -14.29
CA SER A 8 -15.10 -7.03 -14.70
C SER A 8 -15.02 -6.07 -13.50
N GLY A 9 -15.68 -6.40 -12.38
CA GLY A 9 -15.59 -5.64 -11.14
C GLY A 9 -14.17 -5.56 -10.59
N ILE A 10 -13.45 -6.69 -10.55
CA ILE A 10 -12.03 -6.74 -10.15
C ILE A 10 -11.19 -5.92 -11.12
N GLY A 11 -11.43 -6.03 -12.42
CA GLY A 11 -10.72 -5.26 -13.44
C GLY A 11 -10.86 -3.76 -13.24
N VAL A 12 -12.08 -3.27 -12.97
CA VAL A 12 -12.33 -1.86 -12.67
C VAL A 12 -11.56 -1.40 -11.42
N LEU A 13 -11.57 -2.20 -10.36
CA LEU A 13 -10.86 -1.87 -9.13
C LEU A 13 -9.34 -1.84 -9.33
N VAL A 14 -8.79 -2.75 -10.13
CA VAL A 14 -7.36 -2.75 -10.50
C VAL A 14 -7.03 -1.51 -11.31
N VAL A 15 -7.88 -1.11 -12.25
CA VAL A 15 -7.71 0.14 -13.01
C VAL A 15 -7.71 1.35 -12.07
N LEU A 16 -8.57 1.37 -11.04
CA LEU A 16 -8.55 2.43 -10.02
C LEU A 16 -7.22 2.49 -9.26
N LEU A 17 -6.65 1.35 -8.88
CA LEU A 17 -5.31 1.32 -8.26
C LEU A 17 -4.24 1.91 -9.18
N VAL A 18 -4.29 1.56 -10.45
CA VAL A 18 -3.35 2.10 -11.46
C VAL A 18 -3.53 3.61 -11.62
N LEU A 19 -4.78 4.10 -11.65
CA LEU A 19 -5.07 5.53 -11.76
C LEU A 19 -4.57 6.32 -10.55
N VAL A 20 -4.77 5.82 -9.34
CA VAL A 20 -4.23 6.43 -8.12
C VAL A 20 -2.71 6.58 -8.23
N ARG A 21 -2.03 5.58 -8.79
CA ARG A 21 -0.59 5.63 -8.99
C ARG A 21 -0.16 6.62 -10.08
N LEU A 22 -0.88 6.67 -11.19
CA LEU A 22 -0.55 7.58 -12.30
C LEU A 22 -0.68 9.05 -11.91
N PHE A 23 -1.68 9.36 -11.09
CA PHE A 23 -1.95 10.73 -10.65
C PHE A 23 -1.35 11.06 -9.27
N GLU A 24 -0.41 10.24 -8.78
CA GLU A 24 0.18 10.40 -7.44
C GLU A 24 0.79 11.78 -7.18
N HIS A 25 1.44 12.37 -8.19
CA HIS A 25 2.05 13.70 -8.07
C HIS A 25 1.03 14.83 -7.91
N GLN A 26 -0.15 14.66 -8.49
CA GLN A 26 -1.23 15.65 -8.45
C GLN A 26 -2.13 15.51 -7.24
N LEU A 27 -2.32 14.26 -6.76
CA LEU A 27 -3.24 13.95 -5.67
C LEU A 27 -2.59 14.10 -4.29
N PHE A 28 -1.29 13.86 -4.17
CA PHE A 28 -0.62 13.78 -2.88
C PHE A 28 0.64 14.66 -2.81
N TYR A 29 0.80 15.29 -1.65
CA TYR A 29 2.03 16.00 -1.31
C TYR A 29 3.10 15.00 -0.87
N ASP A 30 4.14 14.84 -1.68
CA ASP A 30 5.24 13.92 -1.38
C ASP A 30 6.56 14.44 -1.96
N PRO A 31 7.29 15.30 -1.22
CA PRO A 31 8.57 15.84 -1.67
C PRO A 31 9.68 14.79 -1.77
N LEU A 32 9.51 13.63 -1.12
CA LEU A 32 10.48 12.54 -1.20
C LEU A 32 10.50 11.87 -2.58
N ILE A 33 9.46 12.00 -3.39
CA ILE A 33 9.46 11.51 -4.77
C ILE A 33 10.63 12.13 -5.54
N ASP A 34 10.74 13.44 -5.50
CA ASP A 34 11.79 14.17 -6.20
C ASP A 34 13.17 13.94 -5.58
N PHE A 35 13.23 13.86 -4.25
CA PHE A 35 14.44 13.52 -3.51
C PHE A 35 15.09 12.21 -3.97
N TYR A 36 14.29 11.17 -4.17
CA TYR A 36 14.80 9.88 -4.64
C TYR A 36 14.97 9.82 -6.16
N ARG A 37 14.10 10.48 -6.91
CA ARG A 37 14.11 10.45 -8.38
C ARG A 37 15.33 11.18 -8.97
N TYR A 38 15.68 12.33 -8.42
CA TYR A 38 16.75 13.19 -8.94
C TYR A 38 18.08 13.03 -8.21
N GLY A 39 18.23 11.98 -7.41
CA GLY A 39 19.49 11.64 -6.77
C GLY A 39 19.87 12.48 -5.54
N GLY A 40 18.95 13.28 -5.00
CA GLY A 40 19.17 14.04 -3.78
C GLY A 40 19.59 13.19 -2.58
N HIS A 41 19.15 11.94 -2.54
CA HIS A 41 19.52 10.97 -1.51
C HIS A 41 21.02 10.61 -1.52
N LEU A 42 21.69 10.71 -2.67
CA LEU A 42 23.12 10.48 -2.80
C LEU A 42 23.95 11.60 -2.20
N ALA A 43 23.46 12.83 -2.33
CA ALA A 43 24.11 14.03 -1.78
C ALA A 43 23.60 14.39 -0.38
N MET A 44 22.65 13.63 0.18
CA MET A 44 21.94 13.93 1.43
C MET A 44 21.28 15.30 1.44
N ASP A 45 20.88 15.79 0.26
CA ASP A 45 20.13 17.03 0.09
C ASP A 45 18.66 16.83 0.41
N VAL A 46 18.35 16.78 1.71
CA VAL A 46 17.00 16.52 2.21
C VAL A 46 16.14 17.77 1.98
N PRO A 47 15.02 17.68 1.22
CA PRO A 47 14.16 18.82 1.00
C PRO A 47 13.51 19.30 2.30
N GLN A 48 13.10 20.57 2.33
CA GLN A 48 12.28 21.08 3.43
C GLN A 48 10.92 20.41 3.41
N ILE A 49 10.66 19.60 4.43
CA ILE A 49 9.44 18.77 4.54
C ILE A 49 8.63 19.23 5.74
N ILE A 50 7.34 19.47 5.50
CA ILE A 50 6.36 19.60 6.57
C ILE A 50 5.95 18.17 6.98
N PHE A 51 6.60 17.62 8.00
CA PHE A 51 6.45 16.22 8.40
C PHE A 51 5.00 15.81 8.68
N PRO A 52 4.18 16.56 9.45
CA PRO A 52 2.78 16.17 9.66
C PRO A 52 1.97 16.10 8.35
N LYS A 53 2.22 17.00 7.42
CA LYS A 53 1.58 17.01 6.11
C LYS A 53 2.00 15.81 5.27
N LEU A 54 3.28 15.49 5.26
CA LEU A 54 3.80 14.29 4.58
C LEU A 54 3.20 13.02 5.16
N LEU A 55 3.17 12.89 6.48
CA LEU A 55 2.63 11.75 7.18
C LEU A 55 1.13 11.55 6.90
N LEU A 56 0.36 12.64 6.91
CA LEU A 56 -1.06 12.62 6.56
C LEU A 56 -1.27 12.12 5.12
N ASN A 57 -0.51 12.65 4.16
CA ASN A 57 -0.63 12.26 2.75
C ASN A 57 -0.24 10.80 2.52
N ILE A 58 0.83 10.30 3.16
CA ILE A 58 1.22 8.89 3.09
C ILE A 58 0.11 8.01 3.69
N SER A 59 -0.46 8.41 4.82
CA SER A 59 -1.54 7.67 5.48
C SER A 59 -2.80 7.61 4.63
N LEU A 60 -3.23 8.73 4.06
CA LEU A 60 -4.37 8.79 3.14
C LEU A 60 -4.16 7.88 1.93
N ARG A 61 -2.97 7.89 1.37
CA ARG A 61 -2.62 7.06 0.22
C ARG A 61 -2.63 5.57 0.56
N TYR A 62 -2.08 5.21 1.72
CA TYR A 62 -2.13 3.84 2.23
C TYR A 62 -3.57 3.36 2.39
N TRP A 63 -4.42 4.13 3.09
CA TRP A 63 -5.81 3.75 3.33
C TRP A 63 -6.65 3.73 2.07
N LEU A 64 -6.42 4.64 1.12
CA LEU A 64 -7.10 4.61 -0.17
C LEU A 64 -6.78 3.30 -0.92
N ASN A 65 -5.51 2.94 -1.02
CA ASN A 65 -5.09 1.67 -1.63
C ASN A 65 -5.64 0.46 -0.85
N THR A 66 -5.67 0.53 0.47
CA THR A 66 -6.21 -0.51 1.33
C THR A 66 -7.70 -0.72 1.10
N ILE A 67 -8.49 0.34 1.03
CA ILE A 67 -9.94 0.25 0.77
C ILE A 67 -10.19 -0.42 -0.58
N ILE A 68 -9.50 0.00 -1.63
CA ILE A 68 -9.64 -0.60 -2.96
C ILE A 68 -9.22 -2.09 -2.92
N SER A 69 -8.13 -2.42 -2.23
CA SER A 69 -7.66 -3.78 -2.07
C SER A 69 -8.66 -4.66 -1.31
N LEU A 70 -9.28 -4.13 -0.26
CA LEU A 70 -10.33 -4.84 0.49
C LEU A 70 -11.58 -5.07 -0.36
N LEU A 71 -11.95 -4.13 -1.22
CA LEU A 71 -13.04 -4.31 -2.18
C LEU A 71 -12.71 -5.41 -3.19
N ILE A 72 -11.47 -5.46 -3.69
CA ILE A 72 -11.03 -6.55 -4.57
C ILE A 72 -11.15 -7.90 -3.86
N LEU A 73 -10.68 -8.01 -2.62
CA LEU A 73 -10.78 -9.23 -1.82
C LEU A 73 -12.24 -9.63 -1.59
N PHE A 74 -13.10 -8.67 -1.27
CA PHE A 74 -14.52 -8.92 -1.06
C PHE A 74 -15.20 -9.43 -2.33
N VAL A 75 -14.96 -8.80 -3.47
CA VAL A 75 -15.51 -9.21 -4.76
C VAL A 75 -14.98 -10.59 -5.17
N ALA A 76 -13.68 -10.84 -4.94
CA ALA A 76 -13.03 -12.09 -5.30
C ALA A 76 -13.54 -13.29 -4.48
N PHE A 77 -13.64 -13.13 -3.18
CA PHE A 77 -13.92 -14.25 -2.26
C PHE A 77 -15.34 -14.25 -1.69
N ARG A 78 -15.97 -13.08 -1.60
CA ARG A 78 -17.31 -12.90 -1.00
C ARG A 78 -17.42 -13.49 0.42
N ASP A 79 -16.31 -13.45 1.14
CA ASP A 79 -16.22 -13.96 2.52
C ASP A 79 -15.85 -12.80 3.45
N LYS A 80 -16.77 -12.50 4.38
CA LYS A 80 -16.59 -11.43 5.36
C LYS A 80 -15.45 -11.72 6.35
N ASN A 81 -15.17 -12.99 6.63
CA ASN A 81 -14.10 -13.37 7.54
C ASN A 81 -12.73 -13.09 6.94
N ILE A 82 -12.56 -13.33 5.64
CA ILE A 82 -11.34 -13.00 4.90
C ILE A 82 -11.12 -11.49 4.92
N VAL A 83 -12.17 -10.71 4.69
CA VAL A 83 -12.09 -9.24 4.70
C VAL A 83 -11.75 -8.72 6.10
N LYS A 84 -12.36 -9.24 7.16
CA LYS A 84 -12.05 -8.87 8.54
C LYS A 84 -10.59 -9.15 8.89
N PHE A 85 -10.10 -10.33 8.53
CA PHE A 85 -8.70 -10.70 8.74
C PHE A 85 -7.75 -9.76 7.96
N ALA A 86 -8.09 -9.47 6.71
CA ALA A 86 -7.31 -8.54 5.89
C ALA A 86 -7.28 -7.12 6.48
N VAL A 87 -8.40 -6.61 6.98
CA VAL A 87 -8.46 -5.30 7.66
C VAL A 87 -7.52 -5.27 8.86
N LEU A 88 -7.55 -6.29 9.70
CA LEU A 88 -6.67 -6.40 10.86
C LEU A 88 -5.20 -6.41 10.43
N LEU A 89 -4.87 -7.20 9.42
CA LEU A 89 -3.52 -7.32 8.89
C LEU A 89 -3.02 -6.00 8.30
N PHE A 90 -3.83 -5.33 7.48
CA PHE A 90 -3.49 -4.02 6.91
C PHE A 90 -3.31 -2.95 7.99
N ALA A 91 -4.15 -2.93 9.02
CA ALA A 91 -4.04 -1.98 10.13
C ALA A 91 -2.75 -2.21 10.94
N LEU A 92 -2.42 -3.45 11.24
CA LEU A 92 -1.21 -3.82 11.97
C LEU A 92 0.05 -3.45 11.16
N LEU A 93 0.08 -3.78 9.88
CA LEU A 93 1.18 -3.44 8.99
C LEU A 93 1.34 -1.92 8.81
N PHE A 94 0.22 -1.20 8.75
CA PHE A 94 0.24 0.27 8.72
C PHE A 94 0.93 0.84 9.96
N GLY A 95 0.54 0.40 11.15
CA GLY A 95 1.12 0.85 12.41
C GLY A 95 2.63 0.60 12.47
N ILE A 96 3.06 -0.61 12.15
CA ILE A 96 4.49 -0.99 12.14
C ILE A 96 5.26 -0.17 11.11
N SER A 97 4.76 -0.07 9.90
CA SER A 97 5.44 0.63 8.80
C SER A 97 5.53 2.14 9.08
N LEU A 98 4.47 2.72 9.63
CA LEU A 98 4.45 4.14 9.97
C LEU A 98 5.42 4.47 11.11
N ALA A 99 5.46 3.63 12.15
CA ALA A 99 6.43 3.77 13.25
C ALA A 99 7.87 3.66 12.73
N THR A 100 8.16 2.66 11.89
CA THR A 100 9.47 2.47 11.27
C THR A 100 9.85 3.66 10.39
N PHE A 101 8.93 4.14 9.56
CA PHE A 101 9.15 5.32 8.72
C PHE A 101 9.51 6.55 9.56
N SER A 102 8.76 6.80 10.63
CA SER A 102 9.00 7.95 11.51
C SER A 102 10.35 7.85 12.23
N LEU A 103 10.70 6.67 12.74
CA LEU A 103 11.99 6.43 13.40
C LEU A 103 13.17 6.67 12.45
N ILE A 104 13.09 6.15 11.22
CA ILE A 104 14.14 6.35 10.22
C ILE A 104 14.21 7.83 9.82
N TYR A 105 13.07 8.47 9.62
CA TYR A 105 13.02 9.88 9.20
C TYR A 105 13.70 10.80 10.23
N PHE A 106 13.43 10.61 11.52
CA PHE A 106 14.04 11.44 12.57
C PHE A 106 15.53 11.13 12.82
N ASN A 107 16.00 9.97 12.39
CA ASN A 107 17.40 9.54 12.49
C ASN A 107 18.05 9.39 11.11
N LEU A 108 17.62 10.18 10.14
CA LEU A 108 18.07 10.06 8.76
C LEU A 108 19.57 10.35 8.61
N ASN A 109 20.30 9.41 8.02
CA ASN A 109 21.73 9.52 7.69
C ASN A 109 22.02 8.76 6.38
N SER A 110 23.27 8.80 5.94
CA SER A 110 23.69 8.13 4.70
C SER A 110 23.52 6.61 4.74
N GLU A 111 23.51 6.01 5.91
CA GLU A 111 23.37 4.55 6.06
C GLU A 111 21.92 4.09 5.94
N ASN A 112 20.96 4.89 6.43
CA ASN A 112 19.55 4.49 6.50
C ASN A 112 18.64 5.19 5.49
N VAL A 113 19.18 6.07 4.64
CA VAL A 113 18.39 6.79 3.62
C VAL A 113 17.66 5.83 2.66
N MET A 114 18.30 4.73 2.30
CA MET A 114 17.69 3.70 1.46
C MET A 114 16.62 2.90 2.21
N GLY A 115 16.79 2.70 3.51
CA GLY A 115 15.77 2.10 4.37
C GLY A 115 14.48 2.93 4.38
N LEU A 116 14.60 4.25 4.46
CA LEU A 116 13.45 5.16 4.34
C LEU A 116 12.74 5.00 2.99
N PHE A 117 13.49 4.88 1.90
CA PHE A 117 12.94 4.64 0.57
C PHE A 117 12.11 3.36 0.51
N TYR A 118 12.61 2.25 1.05
CA TYR A 118 11.91 0.97 1.02
C TYR A 118 10.65 0.98 1.90
N VAL A 119 10.72 1.55 3.10
CA VAL A 119 9.55 1.65 4.00
C VAL A 119 8.48 2.56 3.39
N ARG A 120 8.88 3.70 2.81
CA ARG A 120 7.97 4.58 2.10
C ARG A 120 7.32 3.87 0.92
N ARG A 121 8.09 3.16 0.11
CA ARG A 121 7.58 2.39 -1.03
C ARG A 121 6.56 1.35 -0.58
N PHE A 122 6.82 0.68 0.53
CA PHE A 122 5.92 -0.29 1.12
C PHE A 122 4.58 0.33 1.55
N LEU A 123 4.62 1.53 2.13
CA LEU A 123 3.42 2.25 2.55
C LEU A 123 2.56 2.75 1.38
N ILE A 124 3.18 3.19 0.30
CA ILE A 124 2.46 3.83 -0.81
C ILE A 124 2.03 2.88 -1.93
N HIS A 125 2.59 1.68 -1.97
CA HIS A 125 2.26 0.69 -3.01
C HIS A 125 1.33 -0.39 -2.44
N PRO A 126 0.30 -0.81 -3.19
CA PRO A 126 -0.61 -1.87 -2.74
C PRO A 126 0.01 -3.25 -2.93
N LEU A 127 1.21 -3.47 -2.38
CA LEU A 127 1.96 -4.73 -2.56
C LEU A 127 1.27 -5.91 -1.89
N PHE A 128 0.56 -5.68 -0.78
CA PHE A 128 -0.06 -6.75 -0.03
C PHE A 128 -1.18 -7.45 -0.77
N ILE A 129 -1.93 -6.73 -1.61
CA ILE A 129 -3.01 -7.36 -2.38
C ILE A 129 -2.45 -8.45 -3.33
N LEU A 130 -1.25 -8.24 -3.88
CA LEU A 130 -0.59 -9.20 -4.76
C LEU A 130 -0.21 -10.48 -4.02
N ILE A 131 0.08 -10.39 -2.73
CA ILE A 131 0.42 -11.53 -1.87
C ILE A 131 -0.85 -12.17 -1.29
N LEU A 132 -1.79 -11.36 -0.84
CA LEU A 132 -3.00 -11.82 -0.16
C LEU A 132 -3.98 -12.54 -1.10
N LEU A 133 -4.12 -12.08 -2.33
CA LEU A 133 -5.01 -12.73 -3.31
C LEU A 133 -4.68 -14.21 -3.51
N PRO A 134 -3.44 -14.58 -3.91
CA PRO A 134 -3.10 -16.00 -4.07
C PRO A 134 -3.07 -16.76 -2.75
N ALA A 135 -2.68 -16.11 -1.64
CA ALA A 135 -2.66 -16.76 -0.31
C ALA A 135 -4.07 -17.15 0.14
N PHE A 136 -5.05 -16.26 0.04
CA PHE A 136 -6.44 -16.54 0.38
C PHE A 136 -7.11 -17.50 -0.61
N TYR A 137 -6.76 -17.41 -1.88
CA TYR A 137 -7.22 -18.36 -2.88
C TYR A 137 -6.76 -19.78 -2.56
N TYR A 138 -5.50 -19.96 -2.23
CA TYR A 138 -4.93 -21.24 -1.79
C TYR A 138 -5.59 -21.76 -0.50
N TYR A 139 -5.78 -20.91 0.49
CA TYR A 139 -6.46 -21.23 1.73
C TYR A 139 -7.89 -21.74 1.47
N ARG A 140 -8.61 -21.08 0.58
CA ARG A 140 -9.97 -21.47 0.20
C ARG A 140 -10.03 -22.82 -0.53
N LEU A 141 -9.07 -23.07 -1.41
CA LEU A 141 -8.93 -24.38 -2.08
C LEU A 141 -8.67 -25.49 -1.07
N LYS A 142 -7.75 -25.28 -0.14
CA LYS A 142 -7.41 -26.23 0.92
C LYS A 142 -8.61 -26.55 1.83
N LYS A 143 -9.38 -25.52 2.18
CA LYS A 143 -10.59 -25.70 2.99
C LYS A 143 -11.68 -26.48 2.27
N ARG A 144 -11.78 -26.35 0.94
CA ARG A 144 -12.72 -27.13 0.12
C ARG A 144 -12.30 -28.61 -0.01
N ALA A 145 -11.00 -28.87 -0.07
CA ALA A 145 -10.46 -30.21 -0.18
C ALA A 145 -10.57 -31.00 1.14
N ASN A 146 -10.47 -30.30 2.30
CA ASN A 146 -10.59 -30.87 3.64
C ASN A 146 -11.70 -30.15 4.41
N PRO A 147 -12.97 -30.52 4.17
CA PRO A 147 -14.08 -29.88 4.87
C PRO A 147 -14.16 -30.24 6.37
#